data_86132b66e18aae98d6d289cd1140bec3
#
_entry.id   86132b66e18aae98d6d289cd1140bec3
#
_cell.length_a   1.000
_cell.length_b   1.000
_cell.length_c   1.000
_cell.angle_alpha   90.00
_cell.angle_beta   90.00
_cell.angle_gamma   90.00
#
_symmetry.space_group_name_H-M   'P 1'
#
loop_
_entity.id
_entity.type
_entity.pdbx_description
1 polymer ?
#
loop_
_entity_poly.entity_id
_entity_poly.type
_entity_poly.pdbx_seq_one_letter_code
_entity_poly.pdbx_strand_id
1 'polypeptide(L)'
;MNRRSIALLGSLLLAPVARATPDAAESRETRATMGEIFRAVAELLPPSLDAKRFADPAHHDAILAALTKLSTGGAKLEAHGRERDAGFGFLSRSLARDTEEIRRRYAEGQTEEARFLFHEVTQDCVACHSRLPSPRDASLGRRLMLEEQVAALPLDERARLEIATRQFERAETTFEALLASPEYRASDLDLDGALDEYLEVCLRVRRDFERPARALERFAARADVSPRLRARVQHWILSLREIAARKRAATPLAEAQELLAVAQDRTRFPDERDALVYDLAASGELHRFADATPAGPEAALAYFRLGEIESRVGRSFWLSQTEAYFETAIRMAPGEPFAPQALARLQEFLVSGYTGSGGRQVPADVQTRLAELRGLVERARPAAPPPPTPARQVQPPAAR
;
A
#
# COMPACT_ATOMS: atom_id res chain seq x y z
N MET A 1 -33.89 62.83 20.73
CA MET A 1 -32.44 62.53 20.60
C MET A 1 -32.29 61.00 20.62
N ASN A 2 -32.26 60.39 19.42
CA ASN A 2 -32.21 58.94 19.23
C ASN A 2 -30.74 58.50 19.04
N ARG A 3 -30.23 57.71 19.97
CA ARG A 3 -28.95 56.97 19.78
C ARG A 3 -29.28 55.61 19.23
N ARG A 4 -28.94 55.35 17.95
CA ARG A 4 -28.93 54.03 17.34
C ARG A 4 -27.58 53.37 17.63
N SER A 5 -27.61 52.28 18.38
CA SER A 5 -26.46 51.35 18.56
C SER A 5 -26.40 50.43 17.35
N ILE A 6 -25.30 50.50 16.60
CA ILE A 6 -24.98 49.57 15.51
C ILE A 6 -24.16 48.45 16.12
N ALA A 7 -24.72 47.26 16.16
CA ALA A 7 -24.00 46.04 16.50
C ALA A 7 -23.22 45.53 15.27
N LEU A 8 -21.90 45.60 15.31
CA LEU A 8 -21.03 44.97 14.32
C LEU A 8 -20.95 43.46 14.64
N LEU A 9 -21.63 42.64 13.85
CA LEU A 9 -21.38 41.20 13.78
C LEU A 9 -20.08 40.98 13.00
N GLY A 10 -19.01 40.68 13.70
CA GLY A 10 -17.77 40.21 13.12
C GLY A 10 -17.92 38.77 12.65
N SER A 11 -18.12 38.54 11.34
CA SER A 11 -18.00 37.23 10.72
C SER A 11 -16.54 36.84 10.71
N LEU A 12 -16.13 35.94 11.60
CA LEU A 12 -14.86 35.22 11.49
C LEU A 12 -14.95 34.30 10.26
N LEU A 13 -14.41 34.75 9.15
CA LEU A 13 -14.11 33.90 8.00
C LEU A 13 -12.96 32.96 8.41
N LEU A 14 -13.28 31.75 8.79
CA LEU A 14 -12.34 30.63 8.83
C LEU A 14 -11.87 30.39 7.40
N ALA A 15 -10.73 30.96 7.05
CA ALA A 15 -10.06 30.64 5.80
C ALA A 15 -9.69 29.14 5.82
N PRO A 16 -10.02 28.35 4.77
CA PRO A 16 -9.52 27.01 4.67
C PRO A 16 -8.00 27.07 4.63
N VAL A 17 -7.35 26.37 5.56
CA VAL A 17 -5.90 26.14 5.50
C VAL A 17 -5.66 25.27 4.27
N ALA A 18 -5.41 25.91 3.14
CA ALA A 18 -4.93 25.25 1.95
C ALA A 18 -3.56 24.67 2.29
N ARG A 19 -3.50 23.36 2.54
CA ARG A 19 -2.25 22.62 2.59
C ARG A 19 -1.67 22.72 1.20
N ALA A 20 -0.48 23.32 1.09
CA ALA A 20 0.23 23.47 -0.16
C ALA A 20 0.39 22.07 -0.81
N THR A 21 0.07 21.96 -2.09
CA THR A 21 0.61 20.89 -2.93
C THR A 21 2.10 20.78 -2.66
N PRO A 22 2.70 19.56 -2.54
CA PRO A 22 4.11 19.42 -2.23
C PRO A 22 4.91 20.37 -3.10
N ASP A 23 5.69 21.25 -2.48
CA ASP A 23 6.43 22.29 -3.18
C ASP A 23 7.28 21.62 -4.27
N ALA A 24 7.42 22.28 -5.41
CA ALA A 24 8.27 21.80 -6.50
C ALA A 24 9.74 21.57 -6.03
N ALA A 25 10.14 22.19 -4.94
CA ALA A 25 11.41 21.96 -4.26
C ALA A 25 11.45 20.60 -3.56
N GLU A 26 10.42 20.26 -2.77
CA GLU A 26 10.26 18.98 -2.06
C GLU A 26 10.19 17.80 -3.01
N SER A 27 9.47 17.95 -4.12
CA SER A 27 9.42 16.93 -5.19
C SER A 27 10.77 16.76 -5.91
N ARG A 28 11.61 17.79 -5.95
CA ARG A 28 12.98 17.69 -6.51
C ARG A 28 13.92 16.99 -5.55
N GLU A 29 13.82 17.25 -4.26
CA GLU A 29 14.63 16.63 -3.23
C GLU A 29 14.34 15.13 -3.10
N THR A 30 13.06 14.72 -3.07
CA THR A 30 12.67 13.31 -3.12
C THR A 30 13.23 12.62 -4.36
N ARG A 31 13.18 13.25 -5.53
CA ARG A 31 13.75 12.71 -6.77
C ARG A 31 15.28 12.58 -6.71
N ALA A 32 15.96 13.54 -6.11
CA ALA A 32 17.40 13.49 -5.93
C ALA A 32 17.80 12.34 -5.01
N THR A 33 17.10 12.18 -3.87
CA THR A 33 17.29 11.08 -2.92
C THR A 33 17.01 9.73 -3.57
N MET A 34 15.91 9.59 -4.31
CA MET A 34 15.62 8.37 -5.09
C MET A 34 16.71 8.08 -6.13
N GLY A 35 17.30 9.12 -6.73
CA GLY A 35 18.45 8.96 -7.63
C GLY A 35 19.73 8.48 -6.92
N GLU A 36 19.94 8.87 -5.66
CA GLU A 36 21.05 8.36 -4.83
C GLU A 36 20.82 6.88 -4.47
N ILE A 37 19.62 6.53 -3.99
CA ILE A 37 19.22 5.14 -3.70
C ILE A 37 19.39 4.27 -4.93
N PHE A 38 18.89 4.70 -6.08
CA PHE A 38 18.99 3.96 -7.33
C PHE A 38 20.46 3.68 -7.72
N ARG A 39 21.36 4.68 -7.60
CA ARG A 39 22.78 4.48 -7.90
C ARG A 39 23.41 3.45 -6.95
N ALA A 40 23.07 3.49 -5.65
CA ALA A 40 23.56 2.50 -4.70
C ALA A 40 23.07 1.08 -5.04
N VAL A 41 21.80 0.93 -5.41
CA VAL A 41 21.25 -0.36 -5.88
C VAL A 41 21.96 -0.83 -7.14
N ALA A 42 22.22 0.05 -8.11
CA ALA A 42 22.93 -0.28 -9.33
C ALA A 42 24.41 -0.71 -9.09
N GLU A 43 25.06 -0.13 -8.05
CA GLU A 43 26.40 -0.54 -7.61
C GLU A 43 26.38 -1.92 -6.91
N LEU A 44 25.33 -2.23 -6.14
CA LEU A 44 25.20 -3.43 -5.33
C LEU A 44 24.67 -4.65 -6.10
N LEU A 45 23.81 -4.44 -7.09
CA LEU A 45 23.15 -5.53 -7.79
C LEU A 45 24.13 -6.51 -8.44
N PRO A 46 25.13 -6.09 -9.24
CA PRO A 46 26.04 -7.04 -9.89
C PRO A 46 26.82 -7.93 -8.92
N PRO A 47 27.42 -7.44 -7.82
CA PRO A 47 28.07 -8.33 -6.87
C PRO A 47 27.07 -9.19 -6.08
N SER A 48 25.83 -8.74 -5.85
CA SER A 48 24.84 -9.52 -5.08
C SER A 48 24.30 -10.74 -5.83
N LEU A 49 24.44 -10.80 -7.14
CA LEU A 49 24.04 -11.96 -7.95
C LEU A 49 24.98 -13.17 -7.79
N ASP A 50 26.17 -12.96 -7.27
CA ASP A 50 27.14 -14.01 -6.96
C ASP A 50 27.53 -13.97 -5.48
N ALA A 51 27.09 -14.96 -4.70
CA ALA A 51 27.36 -15.06 -3.27
C ALA A 51 28.86 -15.00 -2.93
N LYS A 52 29.72 -15.63 -3.76
CA LYS A 52 31.16 -15.61 -3.55
C LYS A 52 31.75 -14.22 -3.76
N ARG A 53 31.31 -13.53 -4.79
CA ARG A 53 31.74 -12.16 -5.09
C ARG A 53 31.25 -11.16 -4.03
N PHE A 54 30.03 -11.36 -3.51
CA PHE A 54 29.47 -10.51 -2.45
C PHE A 54 30.20 -10.67 -1.12
N ALA A 55 30.71 -11.87 -0.86
CA ALA A 55 31.49 -12.20 0.35
C ALA A 55 33.01 -12.01 0.19
N ASP A 56 33.50 -11.67 -1.02
CA ASP A 56 34.95 -11.56 -1.29
C ASP A 56 35.54 -10.34 -0.57
N PRO A 57 36.57 -10.53 0.30
CA PRO A 57 37.26 -9.44 0.97
C PRO A 57 37.81 -8.36 0.03
N ALA A 58 38.16 -8.70 -1.21
CA ALA A 58 38.63 -7.73 -2.20
C ALA A 58 37.55 -6.71 -2.62
N HIS A 59 36.26 -7.03 -2.42
CA HIS A 59 35.13 -6.17 -2.73
C HIS A 59 34.45 -5.56 -1.48
N HIS A 60 34.90 -5.95 -0.28
CA HIS A 60 34.25 -5.60 1.00
C HIS A 60 34.03 -4.10 1.16
N ASP A 61 35.08 -3.30 1.01
CA ASP A 61 35.00 -1.85 1.24
C ASP A 61 34.07 -1.15 0.23
N ALA A 62 34.10 -1.60 -1.03
CA ALA A 62 33.24 -1.06 -2.07
C ALA A 62 31.77 -1.37 -1.83
N ILE A 63 31.45 -2.61 -1.45
CA ILE A 63 30.09 -3.05 -1.12
C ILE A 63 29.60 -2.33 0.13
N LEU A 64 30.41 -2.25 1.21
CA LEU A 64 30.04 -1.55 2.43
C LEU A 64 29.78 -0.04 2.18
N ALA A 65 30.59 0.59 1.32
CA ALA A 65 30.38 1.98 0.93
C ALA A 65 29.06 2.17 0.17
N ALA A 66 28.72 1.25 -0.73
CA ALA A 66 27.45 1.30 -1.47
C ALA A 66 26.24 1.03 -0.55
N LEU A 67 26.34 0.07 0.39
CA LEU A 67 25.33 -0.17 1.42
C LEU A 67 25.13 1.04 2.34
N THR A 68 26.22 1.74 2.68
CA THR A 68 26.15 2.99 3.47
C THR A 68 25.41 4.10 2.69
N LYS A 69 25.67 4.23 1.39
CA LYS A 69 24.90 5.18 0.54
C LYS A 69 23.41 4.81 0.52
N LEU A 70 23.08 3.53 0.40
CA LEU A 70 21.71 3.02 0.37
C LEU A 70 20.99 3.34 1.68
N SER A 71 21.58 2.99 2.83
CA SER A 71 21.02 3.28 4.16
C SER A 71 20.85 4.79 4.40
N THR A 72 21.86 5.60 4.03
CA THR A 72 21.77 7.08 4.12
C THR A 72 20.62 7.62 3.27
N GLY A 73 20.42 7.08 2.08
CA GLY A 73 19.30 7.42 1.20
C GLY A 73 17.95 7.06 1.82
N GLY A 74 17.84 5.88 2.42
CA GLY A 74 16.66 5.42 3.16
C GLY A 74 16.29 6.38 4.31
N ALA A 75 17.28 6.74 5.14
CA ALA A 75 17.08 7.68 6.24
C ALA A 75 16.65 9.09 5.78
N LYS A 76 17.20 9.59 4.68
CA LYS A 76 16.76 10.85 4.07
C LYS A 76 15.32 10.77 3.59
N LEU A 77 14.94 9.65 2.96
CA LEU A 77 13.58 9.44 2.46
C LEU A 77 12.57 9.34 3.62
N GLU A 78 12.94 8.68 4.73
CA GLU A 78 12.13 8.64 5.95
C GLU A 78 11.88 10.04 6.52
N ALA A 79 12.92 10.86 6.61
CA ALA A 79 12.79 12.24 7.11
C ALA A 79 11.77 13.02 6.27
N HIS A 80 11.79 12.87 4.94
CA HIS A 80 10.80 13.44 4.05
C HIS A 80 9.40 12.81 4.20
N GLY A 81 9.32 11.54 4.56
CA GLY A 81 8.07 10.81 4.68
C GLY A 81 7.20 11.23 5.85
N ARG A 82 7.77 11.86 6.86
CA ARG A 82 7.06 12.23 8.12
C ARG A 82 5.94 13.25 7.91
N GLU A 83 6.06 14.10 6.91
CA GLU A 83 5.09 15.16 6.61
C GLU A 83 4.15 14.79 5.44
N ARG A 84 4.30 13.59 4.89
CA ARG A 84 3.53 13.09 3.76
C ARG A 84 2.35 12.23 4.18
N ASP A 85 1.71 11.60 3.19
CA ASP A 85 0.65 10.63 3.43
C ASP A 85 1.16 9.43 4.25
N ALA A 86 0.24 8.82 4.99
CA ALA A 86 0.57 7.76 5.94
C ALA A 86 1.27 6.55 5.32
N GLY A 87 0.87 6.17 4.12
CA GLY A 87 1.46 5.03 3.44
C GLY A 87 2.88 5.33 2.96
N PHE A 88 3.16 6.53 2.44
CA PHE A 88 4.52 6.93 2.10
C PHE A 88 5.40 6.99 3.35
N GLY A 89 4.89 7.56 4.46
CA GLY A 89 5.58 7.59 5.73
C GLY A 89 5.86 6.19 6.30
N PHE A 90 4.94 5.24 6.14
CA PHE A 90 5.16 3.84 6.55
C PHE A 90 6.26 3.18 5.71
N LEU A 91 6.14 3.23 4.38
CA LEU A 91 7.09 2.56 3.47
C LEU A 91 8.48 3.18 3.52
N SER A 92 8.60 4.49 3.68
CA SER A 92 9.91 5.15 3.83
C SER A 92 10.61 4.75 5.12
N ARG A 93 9.88 4.55 6.23
CA ARG A 93 10.43 4.00 7.47
C ARG A 93 10.85 2.53 7.32
N SER A 94 10.05 1.71 6.62
CA SER A 94 10.42 0.32 6.32
C SER A 94 11.73 0.27 5.56
N LEU A 95 11.84 0.98 4.45
CA LEU A 95 13.04 1.06 3.65
C LEU A 95 14.26 1.54 4.45
N ALA A 96 14.11 2.56 5.29
CA ALA A 96 15.20 3.07 6.13
C ALA A 96 15.71 2.02 7.12
N ARG A 97 14.79 1.33 7.80
CA ARG A 97 15.10 0.26 8.74
C ARG A 97 15.80 -0.90 8.02
N ASP A 98 15.25 -1.36 6.91
CA ASP A 98 15.71 -2.55 6.23
C ASP A 98 17.08 -2.32 5.56
N THR A 99 17.28 -1.15 4.96
CA THR A 99 18.59 -0.78 4.39
C THR A 99 19.67 -0.61 5.46
N GLU A 100 19.35 -0.11 6.65
CA GLU A 100 20.29 -0.04 7.77
C GLU A 100 20.61 -1.43 8.34
N GLU A 101 19.64 -2.33 8.43
CA GLU A 101 19.84 -3.71 8.85
C GLU A 101 20.77 -4.45 7.89
N ILE A 102 20.59 -4.30 6.58
CA ILE A 102 21.49 -4.87 5.56
C ILE A 102 22.92 -4.39 5.77
N ARG A 103 23.10 -3.06 5.90
CA ARG A 103 24.42 -2.45 6.13
C ARG A 103 25.08 -3.00 7.39
N ARG A 104 24.33 -3.07 8.49
CA ARG A 104 24.80 -3.56 9.78
C ARG A 104 25.29 -5.01 9.68
N ARG A 105 24.45 -5.90 9.12
CA ARG A 105 24.79 -7.33 8.96
C ARG A 105 26.04 -7.52 8.10
N TYR A 106 26.12 -6.79 7.00
CA TYR A 106 27.31 -6.85 6.15
C TYR A 106 28.58 -6.41 6.89
N ALA A 107 28.52 -5.30 7.65
CA ALA A 107 29.63 -4.82 8.46
C ALA A 107 30.05 -5.78 9.59
N GLU A 108 29.10 -6.57 10.10
CA GLU A 108 29.34 -7.62 11.11
C GLU A 108 29.84 -8.96 10.49
N GLY A 109 30.06 -9.01 9.17
CA GLY A 109 30.52 -10.21 8.48
C GLY A 109 29.43 -11.23 8.13
N GLN A 110 28.16 -10.91 8.38
CA GLN A 110 27.00 -11.74 8.02
C GLN A 110 26.63 -11.48 6.54
N THR A 111 27.55 -11.82 5.64
CA THR A 111 27.46 -11.42 4.22
C THR A 111 26.31 -12.11 3.48
N GLU A 112 26.01 -13.38 3.81
CA GLU A 112 24.93 -14.12 3.14
C GLU A 112 23.55 -13.60 3.55
N GLU A 113 23.35 -13.33 4.84
CA GLU A 113 22.12 -12.73 5.34
C GLU A 113 21.92 -11.31 4.78
N ALA A 114 22.99 -10.52 4.71
CA ALA A 114 22.95 -9.19 4.11
C ALA A 114 22.58 -9.26 2.62
N ARG A 115 23.12 -10.24 1.89
CA ARG A 115 22.81 -10.48 0.48
C ARG A 115 21.34 -10.86 0.30
N PHE A 116 20.84 -11.80 1.10
CA PHE A 116 19.43 -12.19 1.09
C PHE A 116 18.52 -10.98 1.35
N LEU A 117 18.77 -10.22 2.42
CA LEU A 117 17.97 -9.03 2.74
C LEU A 117 18.06 -7.94 1.67
N PHE A 118 19.20 -7.79 0.97
CA PHE A 118 19.32 -6.86 -0.14
C PHE A 118 18.39 -7.24 -1.30
N HIS A 119 18.21 -8.51 -1.60
CA HIS A 119 17.23 -8.95 -2.59
C HIS A 119 15.79 -8.68 -2.10
N GLU A 120 15.52 -8.91 -0.81
CA GLU A 120 14.20 -8.63 -0.22
C GLU A 120 13.84 -7.14 -0.20
N VAL A 121 14.80 -6.22 -0.08
CA VAL A 121 14.53 -4.77 -0.08
C VAL A 121 13.89 -4.27 -1.39
N THR A 122 13.98 -5.04 -2.47
CA THR A 122 13.25 -4.75 -3.71
C THR A 122 11.74 -4.77 -3.50
N GLN A 123 11.24 -5.52 -2.52
CA GLN A 123 9.83 -5.56 -2.14
C GLN A 123 9.33 -4.20 -1.61
N ASP A 124 10.15 -3.48 -0.83
CA ASP A 124 9.84 -2.12 -0.41
C ASP A 124 9.67 -1.18 -1.61
N CYS A 125 10.57 -1.34 -2.59
CA CYS A 125 10.50 -0.55 -3.83
C CYS A 125 9.23 -0.86 -4.62
N VAL A 126 8.89 -2.15 -4.76
CA VAL A 126 7.67 -2.60 -5.43
C VAL A 126 6.44 -2.07 -4.69
N ALA A 127 6.35 -2.25 -3.37
CA ALA A 127 5.22 -1.81 -2.55
C ALA A 127 4.98 -0.30 -2.65
N CYS A 128 6.05 0.51 -2.72
CA CYS A 128 5.95 1.95 -2.90
C CYS A 128 5.56 2.34 -4.33
N HIS A 129 6.22 1.77 -5.34
CA HIS A 129 6.05 2.18 -6.73
C HIS A 129 4.78 1.64 -7.38
N SER A 130 4.28 0.47 -6.97
CA SER A 130 3.00 -0.08 -7.45
C SER A 130 1.76 0.62 -6.88
N ARG A 131 1.92 1.42 -5.84
CA ARG A 131 0.81 2.09 -5.15
C ARG A 131 0.34 3.36 -5.86
N LEU A 132 1.26 4.17 -6.36
CA LEU A 132 0.94 5.49 -6.92
C LEU A 132 0.67 5.39 -8.43
N PRO A 133 -0.48 5.85 -8.91
CA PRO A 133 -0.79 5.90 -10.33
C PRO A 133 0.13 6.91 -11.02
N SER A 134 1.27 6.44 -11.47
CA SER A 134 2.20 7.22 -12.28
C SER A 134 2.59 6.41 -13.51
N PRO A 135 1.84 6.56 -14.61
CA PRO A 135 2.02 5.73 -15.80
C PRO A 135 3.32 6.00 -16.57
N ARG A 136 4.10 6.97 -16.12
CA ARG A 136 5.35 7.35 -16.80
C ARG A 136 6.52 6.55 -16.26
N ASP A 137 7.22 5.88 -17.16
CA ASP A 137 8.47 5.22 -16.87
C ASP A 137 9.56 6.24 -16.46
N ALA A 138 10.39 5.85 -15.49
CA ALA A 138 11.51 6.67 -15.08
C ALA A 138 12.69 6.50 -16.04
N SER A 139 13.21 7.62 -16.56
CA SER A 139 14.35 7.59 -17.49
C SER A 139 15.63 7.03 -16.84
N LEU A 140 15.78 7.21 -15.53
CA LEU A 140 16.96 6.76 -14.78
C LEU A 140 17.09 5.22 -14.77
N GLY A 141 16.00 4.49 -14.55
CA GLY A 141 16.00 3.03 -14.54
C GLY A 141 16.26 2.38 -15.91
N ARG A 142 15.95 3.08 -16.99
CA ARG A 142 16.06 2.54 -18.34
C ARG A 142 17.47 2.08 -18.70
N ARG A 143 18.50 2.80 -18.25
CA ARG A 143 19.89 2.46 -18.53
C ARG A 143 20.33 1.18 -17.82
N LEU A 144 19.95 1.02 -16.55
CA LEU A 144 20.24 -0.21 -15.79
C LEU A 144 19.60 -1.44 -16.45
N MET A 145 18.40 -1.29 -16.99
CA MET A 145 17.67 -2.39 -17.64
C MET A 145 18.31 -2.85 -18.98
N LEU A 146 19.30 -2.15 -19.49
CA LEU A 146 20.04 -2.54 -20.69
C LEU A 146 21.31 -3.31 -20.38
N GLU A 147 21.70 -3.45 -19.11
CA GLU A 147 22.87 -4.20 -18.70
C GLU A 147 22.63 -5.70 -18.90
N GLU A 148 23.64 -6.39 -19.45
CA GLU A 148 23.58 -7.83 -19.74
C GLU A 148 23.24 -8.66 -18.48
N GLN A 149 23.77 -8.27 -17.33
CA GLN A 149 23.55 -8.92 -16.06
C GLN A 149 22.08 -8.86 -15.63
N VAL A 150 21.38 -7.74 -15.87
CA VAL A 150 19.95 -7.59 -15.60
C VAL A 150 19.12 -8.42 -16.56
N ALA A 151 19.52 -8.48 -17.82
CA ALA A 151 18.86 -9.31 -18.83
C ALA A 151 18.96 -10.81 -18.52
N ALA A 152 20.01 -11.23 -17.81
CA ALA A 152 20.25 -12.62 -17.39
C ALA A 152 19.50 -13.03 -16.11
N LEU A 153 18.83 -12.08 -15.41
CA LEU A 153 18.05 -12.40 -14.21
C LEU A 153 16.88 -13.33 -14.53
N PRO A 154 16.47 -14.19 -13.60
CA PRO A 154 15.18 -14.87 -13.65
C PRO A 154 14.02 -13.88 -13.93
N LEU A 155 12.99 -14.32 -14.63
CA LEU A 155 11.93 -13.41 -15.09
C LEU A 155 11.20 -12.73 -13.93
N ASP A 156 10.98 -13.41 -12.82
CA ASP A 156 10.33 -12.87 -11.62
C ASP A 156 11.17 -11.78 -10.94
N GLU A 157 12.47 -12.02 -10.72
CA GLU A 157 13.39 -11.02 -10.17
C GLU A 157 13.53 -9.82 -11.10
N ARG A 158 13.61 -10.06 -12.41
CA ARG A 158 13.68 -8.99 -13.41
C ARG A 158 12.42 -8.14 -13.42
N ALA A 159 11.23 -8.74 -13.38
CA ALA A 159 9.97 -8.01 -13.35
C ALA A 159 9.87 -7.12 -12.11
N ARG A 160 10.24 -7.61 -10.92
CA ARG A 160 10.29 -6.82 -9.69
C ARG A 160 11.29 -5.67 -9.77
N LEU A 161 12.48 -5.90 -10.33
CA LEU A 161 13.47 -4.85 -10.55
C LEU A 161 12.96 -3.79 -11.54
N GLU A 162 12.22 -4.19 -12.57
CA GLU A 162 11.57 -3.29 -13.53
C GLU A 162 10.49 -2.42 -12.83
N ILE A 163 9.70 -2.98 -11.90
CA ILE A 163 8.79 -2.17 -11.05
C ILE A 163 9.59 -1.22 -10.15
N ALA A 164 10.58 -1.75 -9.43
CA ALA A 164 11.42 -0.97 -8.52
C ALA A 164 12.10 0.22 -9.21
N THR A 165 12.43 0.08 -10.48
CA THR A 165 13.03 1.13 -11.31
C THR A 165 12.01 1.91 -12.15
N ARG A 166 10.71 1.67 -11.94
CA ARG A 166 9.58 2.29 -12.63
C ARG A 166 9.63 2.11 -14.15
N GLN A 167 10.01 0.94 -14.61
CA GLN A 167 9.94 0.53 -16.02
C GLN A 167 8.67 -0.32 -16.22
N PHE A 168 7.51 0.26 -15.94
CA PHE A 168 6.24 -0.48 -15.83
C PHE A 168 5.83 -1.21 -17.11
N GLU A 169 6.04 -0.62 -18.30
CA GLU A 169 5.72 -1.27 -19.56
C GLU A 169 6.59 -2.52 -19.79
N ARG A 170 7.87 -2.45 -19.37
CA ARG A 170 8.77 -3.60 -19.42
C ARG A 170 8.35 -4.65 -18.40
N ALA A 171 8.02 -4.25 -17.18
CA ALA A 171 7.54 -5.15 -16.13
C ALA A 171 6.29 -5.92 -16.59
N GLU A 172 5.31 -5.25 -17.18
CA GLU A 172 4.13 -5.91 -17.78
C GLU A 172 4.55 -6.98 -18.81
N THR A 173 5.47 -6.64 -19.70
CA THR A 173 5.96 -7.57 -20.75
C THR A 173 6.72 -8.75 -20.14
N THR A 174 7.53 -8.50 -19.11
CA THR A 174 8.30 -9.54 -18.41
C THR A 174 7.37 -10.46 -17.62
N PHE A 175 6.36 -9.92 -16.93
CA PHE A 175 5.33 -10.74 -16.29
C PHE A 175 4.54 -11.59 -17.28
N GLU A 176 4.18 -11.04 -18.44
CA GLU A 176 3.49 -11.82 -19.48
C GLU A 176 4.35 -12.97 -20.00
N ALA A 177 5.66 -12.74 -20.16
CA ALA A 177 6.60 -13.81 -20.51
C ALA A 177 6.72 -14.85 -19.39
N LEU A 178 6.79 -14.41 -18.13
CA LEU A 178 6.82 -15.27 -16.95
C LEU A 178 5.57 -16.15 -16.87
N LEU A 179 4.38 -15.57 -17.02
CA LEU A 179 3.10 -16.27 -16.97
C LEU A 179 2.95 -17.28 -18.13
N ALA A 180 3.57 -17.01 -19.28
CA ALA A 180 3.53 -17.89 -20.44
C ALA A 180 4.62 -18.98 -20.40
N SER A 181 5.68 -18.81 -19.61
CA SER A 181 6.83 -19.71 -19.59
C SER A 181 6.48 -21.06 -18.98
N PRO A 182 6.82 -22.19 -19.64
CA PRO A 182 6.68 -23.52 -19.08
C PRO A 182 7.75 -23.87 -18.01
N GLU A 183 8.79 -23.06 -17.86
CA GLU A 183 9.83 -23.23 -16.85
C GLU A 183 9.35 -22.95 -15.43
N TYR A 184 8.31 -22.13 -15.30
CA TYR A 184 7.67 -21.78 -14.03
C TYR A 184 6.33 -22.47 -13.90
N ARG A 185 6.14 -23.26 -12.84
CA ARG A 185 4.87 -23.93 -12.59
C ARG A 185 3.77 -22.90 -12.27
N ALA A 186 2.57 -23.11 -12.77
CA ALA A 186 1.44 -22.22 -12.52
C ALA A 186 1.13 -22.06 -11.02
N SER A 187 1.34 -23.14 -10.21
CA SER A 187 1.16 -23.10 -8.75
C SER A 187 2.15 -22.14 -8.07
N ASP A 188 3.39 -22.12 -8.54
CA ASP A 188 4.44 -21.29 -7.94
C ASP A 188 4.18 -19.81 -8.27
N LEU A 189 3.79 -19.50 -9.51
CA LEU A 189 3.40 -18.15 -9.92
C LEU A 189 2.23 -17.58 -9.11
N ASP A 190 1.33 -18.43 -8.62
CA ASP A 190 0.25 -18.06 -7.72
C ASP A 190 0.73 -17.87 -6.28
N LEU A 191 1.54 -18.79 -5.77
CA LEU A 191 2.06 -18.75 -4.40
C LEU A 191 3.09 -17.63 -4.16
N ASP A 192 3.98 -17.42 -5.13
CA ASP A 192 5.07 -16.43 -5.05
C ASP A 192 4.59 -15.00 -5.38
N GLY A 193 3.33 -14.85 -5.78
CA GLY A 193 2.67 -13.57 -5.97
C GLY A 193 2.82 -12.90 -7.32
N ALA A 194 3.45 -13.55 -8.29
CA ALA A 194 3.65 -12.98 -9.62
C ALA A 194 2.34 -12.57 -10.32
N LEU A 195 1.25 -13.34 -10.12
CA LEU A 195 -0.08 -12.99 -10.63
C LEU A 195 -0.63 -11.71 -10.00
N ASP A 196 -0.46 -11.55 -8.69
CA ASP A 196 -0.94 -10.38 -7.95
C ASP A 196 -0.13 -9.13 -8.32
N GLU A 197 1.20 -9.23 -8.32
CA GLU A 197 2.11 -8.15 -8.68
C GLU A 197 1.85 -7.64 -10.11
N TYR A 198 1.58 -8.56 -11.05
CA TYR A 198 1.19 -8.21 -12.40
C TYR A 198 -0.14 -7.42 -12.43
N LEU A 199 -1.17 -7.89 -11.70
CA LEU A 199 -2.44 -7.19 -11.59
C LEU A 199 -2.29 -5.83 -10.90
N GLU A 200 -1.46 -5.72 -9.86
CA GLU A 200 -1.17 -4.44 -9.19
C GLU A 200 -0.62 -3.40 -10.17
N VAL A 201 0.37 -3.77 -10.96
CA VAL A 201 0.95 -2.87 -11.96
C VAL A 201 -0.11 -2.45 -12.99
N CYS A 202 -0.83 -3.41 -13.56
CA CYS A 202 -1.83 -3.14 -14.57
C CYS A 202 -2.97 -2.25 -14.04
N LEU A 203 -3.51 -2.55 -12.84
CA LEU A 203 -4.73 -1.91 -12.33
C LEU A 203 -4.45 -0.64 -11.53
N ARG A 204 -3.50 -0.66 -10.59
CA ARG A 204 -3.19 0.50 -9.75
C ARG A 204 -2.38 1.55 -10.51
N VAL A 205 -1.34 1.13 -11.23
CA VAL A 205 -0.39 2.05 -11.89
C VAL A 205 -0.86 2.44 -13.29
N ARG A 206 -1.12 1.46 -14.15
CA ARG A 206 -1.42 1.68 -15.56
C ARG A 206 -2.91 1.94 -15.84
N ARG A 207 -3.81 1.44 -14.98
CA ARG A 207 -5.27 1.48 -15.17
C ARG A 207 -5.70 0.81 -16.47
N ASP A 208 -4.99 -0.22 -16.84
CA ASP A 208 -5.28 -1.05 -18.02
C ASP A 208 -5.98 -2.33 -17.55
N PHE A 209 -7.18 -2.57 -18.03
CA PHE A 209 -7.99 -3.74 -17.72
C PHE A 209 -8.02 -4.75 -18.86
N GLU A 210 -7.70 -4.32 -20.08
CA GLU A 210 -7.74 -5.15 -21.28
C GLU A 210 -6.49 -6.03 -21.42
N ARG A 211 -5.32 -5.47 -21.16
CA ARG A 211 -4.05 -6.18 -21.29
C ARG A 211 -3.96 -7.35 -20.33
N PRO A 212 -4.24 -7.18 -19.01
CA PRO A 212 -4.21 -8.31 -18.08
C PRO A 212 -5.29 -9.35 -18.38
N ALA A 213 -6.47 -8.98 -18.88
CA ALA A 213 -7.49 -9.95 -19.28
C ALA A 213 -6.97 -10.91 -20.35
N ARG A 214 -6.32 -10.39 -21.39
CA ARG A 214 -5.72 -11.21 -22.45
C ARG A 214 -4.56 -12.09 -21.96
N ALA A 215 -3.72 -11.57 -21.07
CA ALA A 215 -2.62 -12.34 -20.51
C ALA A 215 -3.12 -13.49 -19.62
N LEU A 216 -4.10 -13.22 -18.77
CA LEU A 216 -4.72 -14.22 -17.91
C LEU A 216 -5.48 -15.30 -18.70
N GLU A 217 -6.07 -14.97 -19.86
CA GLU A 217 -6.67 -15.98 -20.75
C GLU A 217 -5.64 -16.97 -21.24
N ARG A 218 -4.46 -16.48 -21.67
CA ARG A 218 -3.35 -17.35 -22.08
C ARG A 218 -2.83 -18.20 -20.92
N PHE A 219 -2.69 -17.60 -19.74
CA PHE A 219 -2.28 -18.32 -18.53
C PHE A 219 -3.28 -19.41 -18.15
N ALA A 220 -4.59 -19.10 -18.13
CA ALA A 220 -5.64 -20.07 -17.79
C ALA A 220 -5.72 -21.26 -18.77
N ALA A 221 -5.25 -21.09 -20.00
CA ALA A 221 -5.21 -22.15 -21.01
C ALA A 221 -4.04 -23.14 -20.82
N ARG A 222 -3.07 -22.86 -19.95
CA ARG A 222 -1.94 -23.77 -19.66
C ARG A 222 -2.43 -25.08 -19.07
N ALA A 223 -1.75 -26.17 -19.43
CA ALA A 223 -2.12 -27.52 -18.97
C ALA A 223 -1.86 -27.75 -17.47
N ASP A 224 -0.86 -27.05 -16.89
CA ASP A 224 -0.44 -27.16 -15.49
C ASP A 224 -1.25 -26.29 -14.53
N VAL A 225 -2.21 -25.48 -15.01
CA VAL A 225 -3.11 -24.69 -14.17
C VAL A 225 -4.16 -25.59 -13.55
N SER A 226 -4.19 -25.67 -12.22
CA SER A 226 -5.18 -26.48 -11.49
C SER A 226 -6.61 -25.99 -11.72
N PRO A 227 -7.64 -26.85 -11.60
CA PRO A 227 -9.04 -26.43 -11.77
C PRO A 227 -9.45 -25.26 -10.86
N ARG A 228 -8.98 -25.25 -9.61
CA ARG A 228 -9.28 -24.17 -8.65
C ARG A 228 -8.65 -22.85 -9.09
N LEU A 229 -7.37 -22.86 -9.45
CA LEU A 229 -6.67 -21.66 -9.93
C LEU A 229 -7.30 -21.16 -11.23
N ARG A 230 -7.65 -22.07 -12.14
CA ARG A 230 -8.31 -21.73 -13.41
C ARG A 230 -9.64 -21.03 -13.17
N ALA A 231 -10.48 -21.55 -12.28
CA ALA A 231 -11.75 -20.94 -11.93
C ALA A 231 -11.57 -19.52 -11.37
N ARG A 232 -10.62 -19.32 -10.44
CA ARG A 232 -10.29 -18.00 -9.88
C ARG A 232 -9.81 -17.02 -10.96
N VAL A 233 -8.89 -17.44 -11.81
CA VAL A 233 -8.37 -16.60 -12.91
C VAL A 233 -9.50 -16.25 -13.89
N GLN A 234 -10.43 -17.17 -14.17
CA GLN A 234 -11.61 -16.87 -14.99
C GLN A 234 -12.52 -15.82 -14.34
N HIS A 235 -12.72 -15.86 -13.03
CA HIS A 235 -13.44 -14.80 -12.31
C HIS A 235 -12.72 -13.45 -12.44
N TRP A 236 -11.41 -13.40 -12.34
CA TRP A 236 -10.63 -12.18 -12.57
C TRP A 236 -10.77 -11.63 -13.99
N ILE A 237 -10.73 -12.50 -15.00
CA ILE A 237 -10.93 -12.10 -16.40
C ILE A 237 -12.31 -11.47 -16.60
N LEU A 238 -13.37 -12.10 -16.05
CA LEU A 238 -14.72 -11.54 -16.10
C LEU A 238 -14.80 -10.17 -15.41
N SER A 239 -14.19 -10.04 -14.23
CA SER A 239 -14.15 -8.80 -13.46
C SER A 239 -13.41 -7.67 -14.21
N LEU A 240 -12.28 -8.00 -14.86
CA LEU A 240 -11.52 -7.05 -15.70
C LEU A 240 -12.38 -6.52 -16.86
N ARG A 241 -13.05 -7.42 -17.57
CA ARG A 241 -13.94 -7.06 -18.70
C ARG A 241 -15.14 -6.23 -18.25
N GLU A 242 -15.72 -6.58 -17.11
CA GLU A 242 -16.85 -5.85 -16.53
C GLU A 242 -16.44 -4.42 -16.15
N ILE A 243 -15.29 -4.24 -15.49
CA ILE A 243 -14.77 -2.90 -15.14
C ILE A 243 -14.43 -2.10 -16.40
N ALA A 244 -13.84 -2.72 -17.42
CA ALA A 244 -13.53 -2.06 -18.69
C ALA A 244 -14.79 -1.55 -19.41
N ALA A 245 -15.89 -2.30 -19.36
CA ALA A 245 -17.15 -1.99 -20.06
C ALA A 245 -18.04 -0.99 -19.31
N ARG A 246 -17.88 -0.82 -18.00
CA ARG A 246 -18.75 0.06 -17.22
C ARG A 246 -18.46 1.54 -17.43
N LYS A 247 -19.46 2.38 -17.27
CA LYS A 247 -19.30 3.83 -17.18
C LYS A 247 -18.69 4.18 -15.81
N ARG A 248 -17.62 4.93 -15.81
CA ARG A 248 -16.96 5.38 -14.57
C ARG A 248 -17.82 6.41 -13.83
N ALA A 249 -17.78 6.40 -12.51
CA ALA A 249 -18.38 7.43 -11.68
C ALA A 249 -17.68 8.80 -11.86
N ALA A 250 -18.36 9.86 -11.42
CA ALA A 250 -17.91 11.24 -11.64
C ALA A 250 -16.64 11.61 -10.83
N THR A 251 -16.43 10.96 -9.68
CA THR A 251 -15.28 11.22 -8.79
C THR A 251 -14.56 9.94 -8.45
N PRO A 252 -13.22 10.01 -8.14
CA PRO A 252 -12.48 8.82 -7.72
C PRO A 252 -13.06 8.14 -6.48
N LEU A 253 -13.57 8.90 -5.50
CA LEU A 253 -14.19 8.32 -4.31
C LEU A 253 -15.47 7.55 -4.63
N ALA A 254 -16.35 8.13 -5.46
CA ALA A 254 -17.58 7.45 -5.89
C ALA A 254 -17.24 6.19 -6.71
N GLU A 255 -16.27 6.27 -7.61
CA GLU A 255 -15.80 5.10 -8.38
C GLU A 255 -15.31 3.98 -7.46
N ALA A 256 -14.49 4.32 -6.47
CA ALA A 256 -14.01 3.34 -5.49
C ALA A 256 -15.15 2.72 -4.69
N GLN A 257 -16.13 3.51 -4.27
CA GLN A 257 -17.29 3.01 -3.51
C GLN A 257 -18.13 2.01 -4.32
N GLU A 258 -18.36 2.29 -5.61
CA GLU A 258 -19.08 1.38 -6.49
C GLU A 258 -18.30 0.08 -6.72
N LEU A 259 -16.98 0.15 -6.93
CA LEU A 259 -16.11 -1.04 -7.07
C LEU A 259 -16.10 -1.88 -5.78
N LEU A 260 -16.02 -1.24 -4.61
CA LEU A 260 -16.04 -1.93 -3.32
C LEU A 260 -17.38 -2.59 -3.02
N ALA A 261 -18.49 -2.00 -3.42
CA ALA A 261 -19.81 -2.65 -3.29
C ALA A 261 -19.84 -3.99 -4.04
N VAL A 262 -19.32 -4.02 -5.28
CA VAL A 262 -19.20 -5.27 -6.05
C VAL A 262 -18.22 -6.24 -5.40
N ALA A 263 -17.07 -5.76 -4.89
CA ALA A 263 -16.10 -6.59 -4.20
C ALA A 263 -16.72 -7.28 -2.98
N GLN A 264 -17.50 -6.55 -2.17
CA GLN A 264 -18.18 -7.10 -1.00
C GLN A 264 -19.19 -8.20 -1.35
N ASP A 265 -19.97 -8.01 -2.39
CA ASP A 265 -20.94 -9.02 -2.87
C ASP A 265 -20.25 -10.30 -3.37
N ARG A 266 -19.03 -10.21 -3.86
CA ARG A 266 -18.25 -11.35 -4.39
C ARG A 266 -17.40 -12.04 -3.35
N THR A 267 -17.10 -11.40 -2.23
CA THR A 267 -16.29 -11.97 -1.13
C THR A 267 -17.19 -12.79 -0.23
N ARG A 268 -17.14 -14.11 -0.34
CA ARG A 268 -17.89 -15.03 0.56
C ARG A 268 -17.08 -15.38 1.80
N PHE A 269 -15.78 -15.56 1.63
CA PHE A 269 -14.84 -15.88 2.71
C PHE A 269 -13.64 -14.94 2.66
N PRO A 270 -13.05 -14.58 3.82
CA PRO A 270 -11.92 -13.63 3.89
C PRO A 270 -10.71 -14.03 3.04
N ASP A 271 -10.47 -15.35 2.88
CA ASP A 271 -9.31 -15.89 2.15
C ASP A 271 -9.56 -16.03 0.63
N GLU A 272 -10.78 -15.74 0.17
CA GLU A 272 -11.10 -15.78 -1.27
C GLU A 272 -10.56 -14.53 -1.96
N ARG A 273 -9.80 -14.74 -3.02
CA ARG A 273 -9.22 -13.67 -3.85
C ARG A 273 -10.06 -13.34 -5.08
N ASP A 274 -11.31 -13.78 -5.13
CA ASP A 274 -12.20 -13.54 -6.27
C ASP A 274 -12.48 -12.06 -6.49
N ALA A 275 -12.48 -11.25 -5.42
CA ALA A 275 -12.67 -9.80 -5.46
C ALA A 275 -11.39 -9.01 -5.74
N LEU A 276 -10.21 -9.64 -5.85
CA LEU A 276 -8.90 -8.98 -5.97
C LEU A 276 -8.88 -7.88 -7.03
N VAL A 277 -9.45 -8.12 -8.19
CA VAL A 277 -9.47 -7.16 -9.31
C VAL A 277 -10.23 -5.88 -8.93
N TYR A 278 -11.37 -6.01 -8.25
CA TYR A 278 -12.15 -4.86 -7.77
C TYR A 278 -11.43 -4.13 -6.64
N ASP A 279 -10.84 -4.87 -5.70
CA ASP A 279 -10.06 -4.30 -4.60
C ASP A 279 -8.87 -3.49 -5.13
N LEU A 280 -8.10 -4.03 -6.08
CA LEU A 280 -6.98 -3.33 -6.69
C LEU A 280 -7.42 -2.09 -7.47
N ALA A 281 -8.49 -2.20 -8.27
CA ALA A 281 -9.03 -1.06 -9.01
C ALA A 281 -9.54 0.04 -8.05
N ALA A 282 -10.28 -0.33 -7.01
CA ALA A 282 -10.77 0.61 -5.99
C ALA A 282 -9.62 1.28 -5.24
N SER A 283 -8.57 0.53 -4.86
CA SER A 283 -7.41 1.10 -4.18
C SER A 283 -6.71 2.17 -5.01
N GLY A 284 -6.58 1.96 -6.32
CA GLY A 284 -6.02 2.97 -7.23
C GLY A 284 -6.85 4.27 -7.26
N GLU A 285 -8.19 4.18 -7.21
CA GLU A 285 -9.07 5.36 -7.13
C GLU A 285 -8.97 6.05 -5.77
N LEU A 286 -8.93 5.29 -4.66
CA LEU A 286 -8.80 5.83 -3.31
C LEU A 286 -7.47 6.56 -3.10
N HIS A 287 -6.36 6.04 -3.63
CA HIS A 287 -5.07 6.73 -3.59
C HIS A 287 -5.12 8.07 -4.32
N ARG A 288 -5.70 8.11 -5.54
CA ARG A 288 -5.88 9.37 -6.27
C ARG A 288 -6.75 10.37 -5.50
N PHE A 289 -7.78 9.88 -4.83
CA PHE A 289 -8.64 10.73 -4.01
C PHE A 289 -7.89 11.28 -2.81
N ALA A 290 -7.17 10.45 -2.05
CA ALA A 290 -6.40 10.85 -0.88
C ALA A 290 -5.28 11.83 -1.24
N ASP A 291 -4.60 11.65 -2.38
CA ASP A 291 -3.58 12.58 -2.88
C ASP A 291 -4.18 13.97 -3.23
N ALA A 292 -5.40 13.99 -3.79
CA ALA A 292 -6.10 15.24 -4.14
C ALA A 292 -6.79 15.89 -2.93
N THR A 293 -7.16 15.11 -1.91
CA THR A 293 -7.92 15.53 -0.73
C THR A 293 -7.22 15.00 0.53
N PRO A 294 -6.13 15.66 0.98
CA PRO A 294 -5.28 15.09 2.04
C PRO A 294 -5.85 15.20 3.45
N ALA A 295 -7.01 15.85 3.65
CA ALA A 295 -7.60 16.06 4.97
C ALA A 295 -9.13 16.04 4.94
N GLY A 296 -9.73 15.80 6.10
CA GLY A 296 -11.19 15.81 6.29
C GLY A 296 -11.80 14.41 6.42
N PRO A 297 -13.10 14.33 6.73
CA PRO A 297 -13.78 13.05 6.97
C PRO A 297 -13.79 12.12 5.75
N GLU A 298 -13.88 12.66 4.54
CA GLU A 298 -13.85 11.86 3.31
C GLU A 298 -12.46 11.26 3.05
N ALA A 299 -11.37 12.01 3.34
CA ALA A 299 -10.02 11.49 3.30
C ALA A 299 -9.81 10.39 4.35
N ALA A 300 -10.32 10.57 5.56
CA ALA A 300 -10.29 9.56 6.60
C ALA A 300 -11.06 8.29 6.18
N LEU A 301 -12.23 8.44 5.54
CA LEU A 301 -12.97 7.31 4.97
C LEU A 301 -12.19 6.59 3.88
N ALA A 302 -11.49 7.34 3.01
CA ALA A 302 -10.63 6.74 1.99
C ALA A 302 -9.51 5.90 2.62
N TYR A 303 -8.84 6.39 3.66
CA TYR A 303 -7.84 5.62 4.40
C TYR A 303 -8.44 4.40 5.12
N PHE A 304 -9.63 4.52 5.69
CA PHE A 304 -10.32 3.36 6.27
C PHE A 304 -10.55 2.27 5.21
N ARG A 305 -11.06 2.63 4.03
CA ARG A 305 -11.26 1.70 2.92
C ARG A 305 -9.97 1.13 2.36
N LEU A 306 -8.90 1.93 2.27
CA LEU A 306 -7.58 1.43 1.92
C LEU A 306 -7.07 0.39 2.93
N GLY A 307 -7.29 0.59 4.23
CA GLY A 307 -6.96 -0.39 5.26
C GLY A 307 -7.72 -1.70 5.10
N GLU A 308 -9.02 -1.65 4.78
CA GLU A 308 -9.82 -2.84 4.50
C GLU A 308 -9.32 -3.60 3.26
N ILE A 309 -8.99 -2.89 2.19
CA ILE A 309 -8.44 -3.51 0.98
C ILE A 309 -7.08 -4.14 1.27
N GLU A 310 -6.17 -3.38 1.87
CA GLU A 310 -4.81 -3.83 2.11
C GLU A 310 -4.74 -5.06 3.03
N SER A 311 -5.68 -5.16 3.99
CA SER A 311 -5.79 -6.35 4.84
C SER A 311 -6.19 -7.62 4.07
N ARG A 312 -6.79 -7.49 2.88
CA ARG A 312 -7.19 -8.61 2.01
C ARG A 312 -6.18 -8.90 0.90
N VAL A 313 -5.57 -7.85 0.33
CA VAL A 313 -4.64 -7.99 -0.81
C VAL A 313 -3.20 -8.12 -0.38
N GLY A 314 -2.83 -7.57 0.77
CA GLY A 314 -1.46 -7.62 1.32
C GLY A 314 -1.01 -9.07 1.54
N ARG A 315 0.20 -9.40 1.05
CA ARG A 315 0.76 -10.75 1.16
C ARG A 315 1.70 -10.91 2.36
N SER A 316 2.25 -9.81 2.83
CA SER A 316 3.21 -9.79 3.94
C SER A 316 2.71 -8.90 5.06
N PHE A 317 2.67 -9.43 6.27
CA PHE A 317 2.34 -8.63 7.46
C PHE A 317 3.30 -7.44 7.63
N TRP A 318 4.60 -7.66 7.38
CA TRP A 318 5.64 -6.67 7.63
C TRP A 318 5.66 -5.52 6.60
N LEU A 319 5.18 -5.78 5.38
CA LEU A 319 5.11 -4.79 4.31
C LEU A 319 3.69 -4.23 4.11
N SER A 320 2.70 -4.80 4.82
CA SER A 320 1.31 -4.36 4.72
C SER A 320 1.12 -2.95 5.30
N GLN A 321 0.49 -2.09 4.54
CA GLN A 321 0.14 -0.74 4.96
C GLN A 321 -1.17 -0.67 5.77
N THR A 322 -1.78 -1.81 6.04
CA THR A 322 -3.05 -1.96 6.79
C THR A 322 -3.04 -1.16 8.09
N GLU A 323 -1.96 -1.31 8.86
CA GLU A 323 -1.77 -0.58 10.12
C GLU A 323 -1.76 0.93 9.91
N ALA A 324 -0.94 1.41 8.97
CA ALA A 324 -0.80 2.84 8.70
C ALA A 324 -2.12 3.46 8.24
N TYR A 325 -2.88 2.76 7.42
CA TYR A 325 -4.15 3.29 6.91
C TYR A 325 -5.24 3.35 7.97
N PHE A 326 -5.42 2.29 8.76
CA PHE A 326 -6.41 2.31 9.84
C PHE A 326 -6.05 3.35 10.92
N GLU A 327 -4.79 3.43 11.33
CA GLU A 327 -4.35 4.43 12.29
C GLU A 327 -4.59 5.86 11.79
N THR A 328 -4.28 6.12 10.52
CA THR A 328 -4.53 7.43 9.89
C THR A 328 -6.01 7.78 9.87
N ALA A 329 -6.86 6.83 9.47
CA ALA A 329 -8.31 7.04 9.48
C ALA A 329 -8.84 7.41 10.88
N ILE A 330 -8.38 6.69 11.91
CA ILE A 330 -8.77 6.93 13.31
C ILE A 330 -8.28 8.32 13.78
N ARG A 331 -6.99 8.64 13.55
CA ARG A 331 -6.42 9.92 14.02
C ARG A 331 -7.03 11.12 13.30
N MET A 332 -7.35 10.97 12.03
CA MET A 332 -7.92 12.04 11.20
C MET A 332 -9.37 12.35 11.55
N ALA A 333 -10.18 11.33 11.88
CA ALA A 333 -11.60 11.50 12.14
C ALA A 333 -12.13 10.51 13.21
N PRO A 334 -11.69 10.64 14.47
CA PRO A 334 -12.00 9.67 15.54
C PRO A 334 -13.49 9.63 15.93
N GLY A 335 -14.27 10.68 15.60
CA GLY A 335 -15.71 10.77 15.87
C GLY A 335 -16.61 10.17 14.80
N GLU A 336 -16.04 9.79 13.65
CA GLU A 336 -16.81 9.23 12.55
C GLU A 336 -17.29 7.79 12.82
N PRO A 337 -18.43 7.37 12.25
CA PRO A 337 -19.02 6.04 12.50
C PRO A 337 -18.10 4.87 12.16
N PHE A 338 -17.15 5.03 11.24
CA PHE A 338 -16.19 4.01 10.86
C PHE A 338 -14.98 3.90 11.82
N ALA A 339 -14.72 4.90 12.66
CA ALA A 339 -13.52 4.90 13.53
C ALA A 339 -13.49 3.73 14.53
N PRO A 340 -14.59 3.34 15.21
CA PRO A 340 -14.61 2.12 16.02
C PRO A 340 -14.34 0.85 15.21
N GLN A 341 -14.81 0.77 13.96
CA GLN A 341 -14.56 -0.36 13.08
C GLN A 341 -13.10 -0.41 12.65
N ALA A 342 -12.51 0.74 12.27
CA ALA A 342 -11.08 0.84 11.95
C ALA A 342 -10.20 0.36 13.13
N LEU A 343 -10.55 0.76 14.36
CA LEU A 343 -9.83 0.31 15.56
C LEU A 343 -9.95 -1.20 15.77
N ALA A 344 -11.14 -1.76 15.59
CA ALA A 344 -11.35 -3.20 15.73
C ALA A 344 -10.54 -4.00 14.68
N ARG A 345 -10.57 -3.56 13.42
CA ARG A 345 -9.80 -4.18 12.33
C ARG A 345 -8.29 -4.05 12.53
N LEU A 346 -7.82 -2.89 12.97
CA LEU A 346 -6.42 -2.69 13.32
C LEU A 346 -5.97 -3.63 14.44
N GLN A 347 -6.76 -3.75 15.49
CA GLN A 347 -6.47 -4.65 16.61
C GLN A 347 -6.45 -6.12 16.16
N GLU A 348 -7.41 -6.54 15.33
CA GLU A 348 -7.46 -7.90 14.76
C GLU A 348 -6.21 -8.19 13.93
N PHE A 349 -5.84 -7.29 13.03
CA PHE A 349 -4.65 -7.39 12.17
C PHE A 349 -3.37 -7.53 12.99
N LEU A 350 -3.14 -6.63 13.96
CA LEU A 350 -1.94 -6.64 14.78
C LEU A 350 -1.87 -7.88 15.70
N VAL A 351 -2.99 -8.25 16.33
CA VAL A 351 -3.03 -9.46 17.18
C VAL A 351 -2.76 -10.70 16.35
N SER A 352 -3.33 -10.82 15.15
CA SER A 352 -3.07 -11.95 14.25
C SER A 352 -1.60 -12.03 13.85
N GLY A 353 -0.98 -10.90 13.46
CA GLY A 353 0.41 -10.86 13.05
C GLY A 353 1.41 -11.21 14.16
N TYR A 354 1.07 -10.90 15.43
CA TYR A 354 1.87 -11.23 16.59
C TYR A 354 1.42 -12.51 17.33
N THR A 355 0.64 -13.36 16.65
CA THR A 355 0.19 -14.64 17.20
C THR A 355 0.81 -15.78 16.39
N GLY A 356 1.51 -16.66 17.05
CA GLY A 356 2.13 -17.85 16.46
C GLY A 356 2.01 -19.08 17.33
N SER A 357 2.77 -20.13 17.05
CA SER A 357 2.80 -21.39 17.83
C SER A 357 3.16 -21.19 19.30
N GLY A 358 3.91 -20.11 19.62
CA GLY A 358 4.23 -19.70 21.01
C GLY A 358 3.15 -18.86 21.70
N GLY A 359 1.98 -18.69 21.10
CA GLY A 359 0.89 -17.86 21.61
C GLY A 359 0.94 -16.41 21.13
N ARG A 360 0.19 -15.55 21.85
CA ARG A 360 0.08 -14.13 21.52
C ARG A 360 1.23 -13.34 22.17
N GLN A 361 2.02 -12.65 21.36
CA GLN A 361 3.18 -11.87 21.80
C GLN A 361 3.18 -10.46 21.23
N VAL A 362 2.08 -9.72 21.46
CA VAL A 362 1.96 -8.32 21.00
C VAL A 362 2.94 -7.45 21.77
N PRO A 363 3.85 -6.70 21.12
CA PRO A 363 4.82 -5.83 21.77
C PRO A 363 4.15 -4.74 22.64
N ALA A 364 4.84 -4.29 23.69
CA ALA A 364 4.29 -3.34 24.67
C ALA A 364 4.00 -1.96 24.03
N ASP A 365 4.82 -1.51 23.11
CA ASP A 365 4.63 -0.27 22.35
C ASP A 365 3.39 -0.35 21.45
N VAL A 366 3.13 -1.49 20.80
CA VAL A 366 1.92 -1.74 20.01
C VAL A 366 0.68 -1.72 20.91
N GLN A 367 0.75 -2.34 22.10
CA GLN A 367 -0.36 -2.30 23.07
C GLN A 367 -0.65 -0.87 23.54
N THR A 368 0.40 -0.09 23.84
CA THR A 368 0.28 1.32 24.25
C THR A 368 -0.38 2.15 23.17
N ARG A 369 0.03 1.99 21.93
CA ARG A 369 -0.54 2.68 20.77
C ARG A 369 -2.02 2.32 20.55
N LEU A 370 -2.38 1.05 20.65
CA LEU A 370 -3.80 0.62 20.58
C LEU A 370 -4.65 1.24 21.70
N ALA A 371 -4.11 1.36 22.92
CA ALA A 371 -4.80 2.00 24.04
C ALA A 371 -4.98 3.52 23.80
N GLU A 372 -3.98 4.19 23.25
CA GLU A 372 -4.06 5.60 22.84
C GLU A 372 -5.18 5.83 21.80
N LEU A 373 -5.19 5.03 20.71
CA LEU A 373 -6.19 5.13 19.66
C LEU A 373 -7.61 4.85 20.18
N ARG A 374 -7.76 3.88 21.10
CA ARG A 374 -9.04 3.61 21.77
C ARG A 374 -9.51 4.83 22.54
N GLY A 375 -8.63 5.46 23.33
CA GLY A 375 -8.95 6.68 24.06
C GLY A 375 -9.34 7.85 23.14
N LEU A 376 -8.76 7.96 21.92
CA LEU A 376 -9.18 8.96 20.94
C LEU A 376 -10.62 8.72 20.46
N VAL A 377 -10.95 7.50 20.08
CA VAL A 377 -12.29 7.12 19.61
C VAL A 377 -13.35 7.31 20.71
N GLU A 378 -13.04 6.90 21.95
CA GLU A 378 -13.96 7.03 23.09
C GLU A 378 -14.27 8.50 23.42
N ARG A 379 -13.26 9.37 23.44
CA ARG A 379 -13.44 10.81 23.72
C ARG A 379 -14.20 11.54 22.63
N ALA A 380 -14.08 11.10 21.37
CA ALA A 380 -14.73 11.72 20.22
C ALA A 380 -16.16 11.20 20.00
N ARG A 381 -16.57 10.15 20.73
CA ARG A 381 -17.90 9.55 20.59
C ARG A 381 -18.98 10.57 20.99
N PRO A 382 -20.01 10.80 20.17
CA PRO A 382 -21.13 11.66 20.55
C PRO A 382 -21.76 11.16 21.86
N ALA A 383 -22.14 12.07 22.75
CA ALA A 383 -22.88 11.71 23.96
C ALA A 383 -24.18 10.97 23.55
N ALA A 384 -24.44 9.86 24.22
CA ALA A 384 -25.68 9.11 23.97
C ALA A 384 -26.87 10.07 24.17
N PRO A 385 -27.88 10.04 23.30
CA PRO A 385 -29.09 10.84 23.52
C PRO A 385 -29.69 10.50 24.90
N PRO A 386 -30.18 11.49 25.66
CA PRO A 386 -30.79 11.23 26.96
C PRO A 386 -31.90 10.19 26.79
N PRO A 387 -32.07 9.30 27.77
CA PRO A 387 -33.16 8.31 27.72
C PRO A 387 -34.50 9.03 27.52
N PRO A 388 -35.41 8.47 26.72
CA PRO A 388 -36.70 9.06 26.51
C PRO A 388 -37.36 9.32 27.85
N THR A 389 -37.78 10.55 28.09
CA THR A 389 -38.51 10.94 29.30
C THR A 389 -39.73 10.02 29.42
N PRO A 390 -39.89 9.30 30.59
CA PRO A 390 -41.02 8.40 30.73
C PRO A 390 -42.31 9.16 30.50
N ALA A 391 -43.14 8.66 29.60
CA ALA A 391 -44.46 9.25 29.30
C ALA A 391 -45.22 9.41 30.62
N ARG A 392 -45.62 10.68 30.91
CA ARG A 392 -46.43 11.00 32.07
C ARG A 392 -47.68 10.12 32.02
N GLN A 393 -47.80 9.16 32.93
CA GLN A 393 -49.01 8.37 33.08
C GLN A 393 -50.14 9.36 33.36
N VAL A 394 -51.01 9.55 32.37
CA VAL A 394 -52.25 10.29 32.58
C VAL A 394 -53.15 9.39 33.44
N GLN A 395 -53.31 9.75 34.70
CA GLN A 395 -54.30 9.11 35.57
C GLN A 395 -55.70 9.32 34.95
N PRO A 396 -56.48 8.25 34.77
CA PRO A 396 -57.85 8.39 34.35
C PRO A 396 -58.65 9.18 35.37
N PRO A 397 -59.62 10.02 34.98
CA PRO A 397 -60.45 10.75 35.91
C PRO A 397 -61.30 9.82 36.77
N ALA A 398 -61.34 10.08 38.06
CA ALA A 398 -62.18 9.34 39.02
C ALA A 398 -63.63 9.41 38.64
N ALA A 399 -64.28 8.26 38.43
CA ALA A 399 -65.69 8.15 38.20
C ALA A 399 -66.45 8.63 39.44
N ARG A 400 -67.39 9.58 39.26
CA ARG A 400 -68.37 9.97 40.25
C ARG A 400 -69.61 9.10 40.12
#